data_ce51f1fa355533afa647b6cf9afeb4e2
#
_entry.id   ce51f1fa355533afa647b6cf9afeb4e2
#
_cell.length_a   1.000
_cell.length_b   1.000
_cell.length_c   1.000
_cell.angle_alpha   90.00
_cell.angle_beta   90.00
_cell.angle_gamma   90.00
#
_symmetry.space_group_name_H-M   'P 1'
#
loop_
_entity.id
_entity.type
_entity.pdbx_description
1 polymer ?
#
loop_
_entity_poly.entity_id
_entity_poly.type
_entity_poly.pdbx_seq_one_letter_code
_entity_poly.pdbx_strand_id
1 'polypeptide(L)'
;MNKLIFSAVLLCAVCVQAQTPLDGVDARSNPAEFAKQLGSADAHVRQRSAEALARLAASDQRKLVEGYQLQEKNKEVRLALDWALYRMGRSEMLYRIVDELDSGRQDQAIGYLSELESPEVLYPFLKRTANAPRINAGLLKALARIGDAQTLELVKPFRDSHQPYVAEAAEIAHDEIEKRLGEPA
;
A
#
# COMPACT_ATOMS: atom_id res chain seq x y z
N MET A 1 20.66 73.88 6.76
CA MET A 1 21.05 72.77 7.70
C MET A 1 20.07 71.63 7.50
N ASN A 2 20.36 70.73 6.54
CA ASN A 2 19.49 69.64 6.15
C ASN A 2 19.97 68.35 6.83
N LYS A 3 19.10 67.73 7.63
CA LYS A 3 19.31 66.40 8.17
C LYS A 3 18.60 65.37 7.27
N LEU A 4 19.38 64.59 6.53
CA LEU A 4 18.95 63.43 5.81
C LEU A 4 18.72 62.26 6.80
N ILE A 5 17.50 61.75 6.86
CA ILE A 5 17.13 60.54 7.59
C ILE A 5 17.16 59.40 6.57
N PHE A 6 18.14 58.50 6.74
CA PHE A 6 18.19 57.23 6.02
C PHE A 6 17.24 56.22 6.68
N SER A 7 16.16 55.86 5.99
CA SER A 7 15.26 54.80 6.39
C SER A 7 15.77 53.45 5.78
N ALA A 8 16.29 52.58 6.61
CA ALA A 8 16.69 51.25 6.20
C ALA A 8 15.44 50.36 6.14
N VAL A 9 15.05 49.99 4.93
CA VAL A 9 13.99 48.96 4.72
C VAL A 9 14.63 47.59 4.83
N LEU A 10 14.29 46.87 5.93
CA LEU A 10 14.68 45.49 6.18
C LEU A 10 13.75 44.58 5.38
N LEU A 11 14.26 44.00 4.29
CA LEU A 11 13.53 43.04 3.47
C LEU A 11 13.63 41.67 4.15
N CYS A 12 12.58 41.29 4.90
CA CYS A 12 12.44 39.92 5.37
C CYS A 12 12.04 39.02 4.19
N ALA A 13 13.02 38.26 3.66
CA ALA A 13 12.74 37.17 2.75
C ALA A 13 12.09 36.02 3.52
N VAL A 14 10.78 35.90 3.43
CA VAL A 14 10.02 34.73 3.91
C VAL A 14 10.30 33.61 2.90
N CYS A 15 11.16 32.66 3.28
CA CYS A 15 11.28 31.39 2.57
C CYS A 15 9.98 30.61 2.81
N VAL A 16 9.05 30.72 1.86
CA VAL A 16 7.91 29.81 1.76
C VAL A 16 8.47 28.48 1.26
N GLN A 17 8.70 27.54 2.18
CA GLN A 17 8.92 26.14 1.82
C GLN A 17 7.59 25.61 1.28
N ALA A 18 7.49 25.47 -0.01
CA ALA A 18 6.41 24.77 -0.66
C ALA A 18 6.46 23.31 -0.23
N GLN A 19 5.58 22.94 0.70
CA GLN A 19 5.26 21.53 0.98
C GLN A 19 4.50 21.01 -0.25
N THR A 20 5.15 20.22 -1.07
CA THR A 20 4.50 19.52 -2.18
C THR A 20 3.56 18.46 -1.57
N PRO A 21 2.27 18.44 -1.94
CA PRO A 21 1.37 17.37 -1.56
C PRO A 21 1.83 16.05 -2.19
N LEU A 22 1.89 14.98 -1.39
CA LEU A 22 2.37 13.65 -1.80
C LEU A 22 1.31 12.81 -2.55
N ASP A 23 0.21 13.42 -2.98
CA ASP A 23 -0.94 12.73 -3.61
C ASP A 23 -0.99 12.97 -5.13
N GLY A 24 0.00 12.47 -5.84
CA GLY A 24 -0.04 12.53 -7.29
C GLY A 24 1.22 11.97 -7.90
N VAL A 25 1.22 10.67 -8.22
CA VAL A 25 2.14 10.19 -9.25
C VAL A 25 1.60 10.75 -10.57
N ASP A 26 2.07 11.94 -10.93
CA ASP A 26 1.75 12.56 -12.22
C ASP A 26 2.01 11.53 -13.33
N ALA A 27 1.15 11.50 -14.34
CA ALA A 27 1.30 10.70 -15.56
C ALA A 27 2.62 11.02 -16.33
N ARG A 28 3.41 11.97 -15.85
CA ARG A 28 4.74 12.34 -16.30
C ARG A 28 5.88 11.69 -15.50
N SER A 29 5.54 10.89 -14.46
CA SER A 29 6.56 10.25 -13.61
C SER A 29 7.29 9.19 -14.42
N ASN A 30 8.58 9.40 -14.64
CA ASN A 30 9.42 8.47 -15.40
C ASN A 30 9.78 7.25 -14.55
N PRO A 31 9.36 6.02 -14.92
CA PRO A 31 9.70 4.80 -14.18
C PRO A 31 11.20 4.61 -13.97
N ALA A 32 12.03 5.06 -14.91
CA ALA A 32 13.48 4.95 -14.79
C ALA A 32 14.07 5.82 -13.66
N GLU A 33 13.43 6.94 -13.32
CA GLU A 33 13.86 7.76 -12.19
C GLU A 33 13.58 7.05 -10.85
N PHE A 34 12.39 6.44 -10.67
CA PHE A 34 12.09 5.63 -9.50
C PHE A 34 13.00 4.39 -9.41
N ALA A 35 13.27 3.75 -10.55
CA ALA A 35 14.18 2.61 -10.60
C ALA A 35 15.60 3.00 -10.11
N LYS A 36 16.09 4.18 -10.47
CA LYS A 36 17.36 4.73 -9.98
C LYS A 36 17.33 4.97 -8.45
N GLN A 37 16.21 5.47 -7.93
CA GLN A 37 16.05 5.76 -6.49
C GLN A 37 16.00 4.49 -5.62
N LEU A 38 15.77 3.30 -6.19
CA LEU A 38 15.92 2.03 -5.46
C LEU A 38 17.34 1.81 -4.93
N GLY A 39 18.35 2.48 -5.48
CA GLY A 39 19.73 2.48 -4.98
C GLY A 39 20.01 3.47 -3.83
N SER A 40 19.01 4.22 -3.35
CA SER A 40 19.18 5.20 -2.28
C SER A 40 19.64 4.56 -0.97
N ALA A 41 20.48 5.26 -0.20
CA ALA A 41 20.83 4.86 1.16
C ALA A 41 19.63 4.93 2.12
N ASP A 42 18.67 5.85 1.86
CA ASP A 42 17.46 6.05 2.65
C ASP A 42 16.41 4.99 2.31
N ALA A 43 16.02 4.18 3.31
CA ALA A 43 15.01 3.13 3.16
C ALA A 43 13.63 3.69 2.77
N HIS A 44 13.24 4.87 3.28
CA HIS A 44 11.96 5.48 2.93
C HIS A 44 11.92 5.92 1.46
N VAL A 45 13.05 6.39 0.92
CA VAL A 45 13.16 6.72 -0.51
C VAL A 45 13.02 5.45 -1.35
N ARG A 46 13.71 4.36 -0.96
CA ARG A 46 13.60 3.08 -1.67
C ARG A 46 12.17 2.53 -1.64
N GLN A 47 11.52 2.55 -0.46
CA GLN A 47 10.13 2.08 -0.31
C GLN A 47 9.18 2.86 -1.22
N ARG A 48 9.17 4.20 -1.14
CA ARG A 48 8.29 5.04 -1.98
C ARG A 48 8.54 4.84 -3.47
N SER A 49 9.80 4.62 -3.84
CA SER A 49 10.15 4.35 -5.25
C SER A 49 9.62 3.00 -5.72
N ALA A 50 9.68 1.94 -4.87
CA ALA A 50 9.07 0.65 -5.16
C ALA A 50 7.54 0.77 -5.30
N GLU A 51 6.89 1.50 -4.41
CA GLU A 51 5.44 1.76 -4.45
C GLU A 51 5.04 2.56 -5.70
N ALA A 52 5.85 3.55 -6.10
CA ALA A 52 5.62 4.30 -7.34
C ALA A 52 5.73 3.38 -8.58
N LEU A 53 6.74 2.52 -8.64
CA LEU A 53 6.88 1.52 -9.69
C LEU A 53 5.72 0.52 -9.73
N ALA A 54 5.18 0.14 -8.55
CA ALA A 54 3.99 -0.70 -8.45
C ALA A 54 2.75 -0.03 -9.04
N ARG A 55 2.49 1.24 -8.68
CA ARG A 55 1.37 2.02 -9.24
C ARG A 55 1.43 2.17 -10.75
N LEU A 56 2.62 2.34 -11.29
CA LEU A 56 2.85 2.44 -12.73
C LEU A 56 2.85 1.08 -13.44
N ALA A 57 2.80 -0.04 -12.70
CA ALA A 57 2.98 -1.40 -13.23
C ALA A 57 4.17 -1.48 -14.22
N ALA A 58 5.30 -0.85 -13.88
CA ALA A 58 6.44 -0.59 -14.74
C ALA A 58 7.21 -1.88 -15.12
N SER A 59 6.59 -2.72 -15.94
CA SER A 59 7.07 -4.07 -16.27
C SER A 59 8.43 -4.11 -16.98
N ASP A 60 8.82 -3.02 -17.65
CA ASP A 60 10.15 -2.81 -18.24
C ASP A 60 11.27 -2.73 -17.18
N GLN A 61 10.94 -2.31 -15.94
CA GLN A 61 11.86 -2.23 -14.81
C GLN A 61 11.92 -3.53 -13.97
N ARG A 62 11.12 -4.55 -14.29
CA ARG A 62 10.96 -5.77 -13.49
C ARG A 62 12.29 -6.45 -13.12
N LYS A 63 13.19 -6.64 -14.08
CA LYS A 63 14.49 -7.30 -13.80
C LYS A 63 15.34 -6.53 -12.81
N LEU A 64 15.29 -5.20 -12.86
CA LEU A 64 16.00 -4.36 -11.92
C LEU A 64 15.39 -4.46 -10.51
N VAL A 65 14.06 -4.41 -10.41
CA VAL A 65 13.32 -4.58 -9.14
C VAL A 65 13.59 -5.95 -8.52
N GLU A 66 13.63 -7.04 -9.31
CA GLU A 66 14.03 -8.37 -8.86
C GLU A 66 15.45 -8.37 -8.25
N GLY A 67 16.39 -7.69 -8.88
CA GLY A 67 17.75 -7.56 -8.38
C GLY A 67 17.83 -6.85 -7.02
N TYR A 68 17.09 -5.75 -6.83
CA TYR A 68 17.03 -5.04 -5.56
C TYR A 68 16.30 -5.87 -4.50
N GLN A 69 15.20 -6.54 -4.84
CA GLN A 69 14.43 -7.37 -3.92
C GLN A 69 15.28 -8.48 -3.27
N LEU A 70 16.15 -9.11 -4.05
CA LEU A 70 17.06 -10.16 -3.55
C LEU A 70 18.11 -9.64 -2.55
N GLN A 71 18.50 -8.38 -2.65
CA GLN A 71 19.57 -7.79 -1.85
C GLN A 71 19.02 -6.95 -0.68
N GLU A 72 17.74 -6.56 -0.72
CA GLU A 72 17.15 -5.67 0.29
C GLU A 72 17.08 -6.36 1.66
N LYS A 73 17.60 -5.68 2.67
CA LYS A 73 17.61 -6.15 4.07
C LYS A 73 16.49 -5.53 4.91
N ASN A 74 16.06 -4.33 4.54
CA ASN A 74 14.93 -3.69 5.21
C ASN A 74 13.64 -4.39 4.76
N LYS A 75 12.88 -4.89 5.73
CA LYS A 75 11.71 -5.75 5.47
C LYS A 75 10.53 -4.97 4.90
N GLU A 76 10.36 -3.71 5.29
CA GLU A 76 9.32 -2.82 4.78
C GLU A 76 9.57 -2.49 3.30
N VAL A 77 10.82 -2.21 2.94
CA VAL A 77 11.22 -1.98 1.54
C VAL A 77 11.07 -3.27 0.73
N ARG A 78 11.46 -4.42 1.29
CA ARG A 78 11.31 -5.71 0.61
C ARG A 78 9.84 -6.00 0.30
N LEU A 79 8.93 -5.76 1.25
CA LEU A 79 7.49 -5.93 1.02
C LEU A 79 6.98 -4.98 -0.07
N ALA A 80 7.46 -3.74 -0.13
CA ALA A 80 7.13 -2.80 -1.22
C ALA A 80 7.65 -3.29 -2.58
N LEU A 81 8.84 -3.92 -2.62
CA LEU A 81 9.39 -4.53 -3.85
C LEU A 81 8.60 -5.79 -4.26
N ASP A 82 8.17 -6.62 -3.31
CA ASP A 82 7.27 -7.77 -3.59
C ASP A 82 5.94 -7.28 -4.19
N TRP A 83 5.37 -6.18 -3.65
CA TRP A 83 4.18 -5.55 -4.21
C TRP A 83 4.44 -5.03 -5.64
N ALA A 84 5.54 -4.34 -5.87
CA ALA A 84 5.90 -3.86 -7.22
C ALA A 84 6.04 -5.02 -8.21
N LEU A 85 6.70 -6.11 -7.83
CA LEU A 85 6.84 -7.30 -8.66
C LEU A 85 5.48 -7.96 -8.95
N TYR A 86 4.59 -8.04 -7.97
CA TYR A 86 3.22 -8.51 -8.19
C TYR A 86 2.50 -7.68 -9.25
N ARG A 87 2.52 -6.34 -9.12
CA ARG A 87 1.91 -5.42 -10.08
C ARG A 87 2.57 -5.49 -11.48
N MET A 88 3.82 -5.93 -11.56
CA MET A 88 4.55 -6.19 -12.80
C MET A 88 4.33 -7.61 -13.37
N GLY A 89 3.38 -8.37 -12.83
CA GLY A 89 2.95 -9.68 -13.35
C GLY A 89 3.61 -10.88 -12.68
N ARG A 90 4.32 -10.73 -11.54
CA ARG A 90 4.86 -11.85 -10.75
C ARG A 90 3.82 -12.29 -9.71
N SER A 91 2.81 -13.04 -10.16
CA SER A 91 1.67 -13.43 -9.33
C SER A 91 2.03 -14.19 -8.05
N GLU A 92 3.15 -14.92 -8.04
CA GLU A 92 3.65 -15.64 -6.87
C GLU A 92 4.05 -14.72 -5.70
N MET A 93 4.32 -13.44 -5.96
CA MET A 93 4.63 -12.47 -4.91
C MET A 93 3.43 -12.21 -3.99
N LEU A 94 2.21 -12.46 -4.46
CA LEU A 94 1.01 -12.32 -3.63
C LEU A 94 1.06 -13.22 -2.38
N TYR A 95 1.62 -14.42 -2.48
CA TYR A 95 1.79 -15.31 -1.33
C TYR A 95 2.66 -14.68 -0.24
N ARG A 96 3.76 -14.02 -0.62
CA ARG A 96 4.64 -13.34 0.32
C ARG A 96 3.96 -12.17 1.00
N ILE A 97 3.17 -11.40 0.25
CA ILE A 97 2.42 -10.26 0.79
C ILE A 97 1.38 -10.75 1.80
N VAL A 98 0.67 -11.85 1.49
CA VAL A 98 -0.31 -12.46 2.41
C VAL A 98 0.38 -13.00 3.66
N ASP A 99 1.55 -13.65 3.55
CA ASP A 99 2.30 -14.14 4.70
C ASP A 99 2.73 -13.00 5.65
N GLU A 100 2.95 -11.78 5.13
CA GLU A 100 3.27 -10.61 5.95
C GLU A 100 2.09 -10.10 6.81
N LEU A 101 0.87 -10.57 6.57
CA LEU A 101 -0.28 -10.32 7.44
C LEU A 101 -0.10 -10.91 8.85
N ASP A 102 0.79 -11.89 9.03
CA ASP A 102 1.18 -12.43 10.35
C ASP A 102 2.49 -11.82 10.89
N SER A 103 2.88 -10.67 10.42
CA SER A 103 4.12 -10.00 10.82
C SER A 103 3.86 -8.62 11.43
N GLY A 104 4.94 -7.92 11.82
CA GLY A 104 4.89 -6.51 12.23
C GLY A 104 4.58 -5.54 11.08
N ARG A 105 4.47 -6.02 9.82
CA ARG A 105 4.13 -5.23 8.62
C ARG A 105 2.69 -5.48 8.15
N GLN A 106 1.84 -5.99 9.04
CA GLN A 106 0.45 -6.30 8.73
C GLN A 106 -0.28 -5.13 8.06
N ASP A 107 -0.15 -3.91 8.60
CA ASP A 107 -0.86 -2.74 8.07
C ASP A 107 -0.38 -2.36 6.67
N GLN A 108 0.92 -2.47 6.40
CA GLN A 108 1.47 -2.25 5.06
C GLN A 108 0.96 -3.30 4.07
N ALA A 109 0.93 -4.58 4.46
CA ALA A 109 0.39 -5.66 3.63
C ALA A 109 -1.11 -5.47 3.36
N ILE A 110 -1.92 -5.10 4.37
CA ILE A 110 -3.34 -4.77 4.20
C ILE A 110 -3.50 -3.62 3.21
N GLY A 111 -2.68 -2.56 3.33
CA GLY A 111 -2.69 -1.45 2.39
C GLY A 111 -2.55 -1.91 0.94
N TYR A 112 -1.53 -2.72 0.65
CA TYR A 112 -1.30 -3.23 -0.70
C TYR A 112 -2.41 -4.16 -1.20
N LEU A 113 -2.90 -5.07 -0.35
CA LEU A 113 -4.00 -5.96 -0.71
C LEU A 113 -5.31 -5.22 -0.95
N SER A 114 -5.49 -4.06 -0.33
CA SER A 114 -6.65 -3.17 -0.55
C SER A 114 -6.58 -2.36 -1.85
N GLU A 115 -5.45 -2.38 -2.56
CA GLU A 115 -5.27 -1.76 -3.89
C GLU A 115 -5.47 -2.76 -5.04
N LEU A 116 -5.84 -4.02 -4.74
CA LEU A 116 -6.13 -5.01 -5.78
C LEU A 116 -7.38 -4.62 -6.56
N GLU A 117 -7.37 -4.90 -7.86
CA GLU A 117 -8.48 -4.57 -8.77
C GLU A 117 -9.69 -5.51 -8.59
N SER A 118 -9.46 -6.72 -8.06
CA SER A 118 -10.49 -7.73 -7.84
C SER A 118 -10.28 -8.45 -6.52
N PRO A 119 -11.34 -8.65 -5.70
CA PRO A 119 -11.26 -9.38 -4.44
C PRO A 119 -11.04 -10.89 -4.64
N GLU A 120 -11.39 -11.44 -5.81
CA GLU A 120 -11.39 -12.88 -6.09
C GLU A 120 -10.01 -13.52 -5.92
N VAL A 121 -8.94 -12.74 -6.16
CA VAL A 121 -7.55 -13.22 -5.99
C VAL A 121 -7.23 -13.53 -4.53
N LEU A 122 -8.00 -12.99 -3.57
CA LEU A 122 -7.83 -13.24 -2.14
C LEU A 122 -8.68 -14.43 -1.62
N TYR A 123 -9.72 -14.87 -2.34
CA TYR A 123 -10.62 -15.93 -1.88
C TYR A 123 -9.93 -17.27 -1.60
N PRO A 124 -8.96 -17.74 -2.42
CA PRO A 124 -8.24 -18.96 -2.14
C PRO A 124 -7.46 -18.91 -0.82
N PHE A 125 -7.01 -17.72 -0.42
CA PHE A 125 -6.25 -17.53 0.82
C PHE A 125 -7.14 -17.67 2.04
N LEU A 126 -8.36 -17.12 2.06
CA LEU A 126 -9.32 -17.32 3.15
C LEU A 126 -9.58 -18.80 3.43
N LYS A 127 -9.72 -19.62 2.39
CA LYS A 127 -9.92 -21.06 2.51
C LYS A 127 -8.68 -21.77 3.08
N ARG A 128 -7.49 -21.34 2.65
CA ARG A 128 -6.22 -21.98 2.99
C ARG A 128 -5.74 -21.63 4.39
N THR A 129 -6.05 -20.43 4.86
CA THR A 129 -5.59 -19.88 6.14
C THR A 129 -6.60 -20.04 7.27
N ALA A 130 -7.53 -21.01 7.16
CA ALA A 130 -8.59 -21.23 8.16
C ALA A 130 -8.05 -21.33 9.60
N ASN A 131 -6.81 -21.80 9.79
CA ASN A 131 -6.16 -21.95 11.08
C ASN A 131 -5.11 -20.84 11.38
N ALA A 132 -5.09 -19.76 10.59
CA ALA A 132 -4.19 -18.64 10.76
C ALA A 132 -4.96 -17.34 11.07
N PRO A 133 -5.40 -17.13 12.32
CA PRO A 133 -6.36 -16.08 12.66
C PRO A 133 -5.86 -14.66 12.30
N ARG A 134 -4.56 -14.38 12.46
CA ARG A 134 -4.00 -13.06 12.13
C ARG A 134 -4.03 -12.78 10.62
N ILE A 135 -3.73 -13.80 9.81
CA ILE A 135 -3.82 -13.69 8.35
C ILE A 135 -5.28 -13.48 7.95
N ASN A 136 -6.22 -14.26 8.53
CA ASN A 136 -7.65 -14.10 8.24
C ASN A 136 -8.15 -12.69 8.58
N ALA A 137 -7.81 -12.15 9.75
CA ALA A 137 -8.19 -10.80 10.12
C ALA A 137 -7.62 -9.75 9.14
N GLY A 138 -6.37 -9.91 8.69
CA GLY A 138 -5.75 -9.04 7.70
C GLY A 138 -6.42 -9.12 6.32
N LEU A 139 -6.74 -10.34 5.85
CA LEU A 139 -7.49 -10.55 4.60
C LEU A 139 -8.89 -9.92 4.67
N LEU A 140 -9.62 -10.10 5.79
CA LEU A 140 -10.94 -9.51 5.99
C LEU A 140 -10.88 -7.98 5.97
N LYS A 141 -9.85 -7.37 6.59
CA LYS A 141 -9.64 -5.91 6.55
C LYS A 141 -9.34 -5.40 5.12
N ALA A 142 -8.57 -6.15 4.32
CA ALA A 142 -8.36 -5.81 2.92
C ALA A 142 -9.66 -5.94 2.11
N LEU A 143 -10.39 -7.04 2.30
CA LEU A 143 -11.67 -7.30 1.63
C LEU A 143 -12.77 -6.31 2.01
N ALA A 144 -12.73 -5.72 3.21
CA ALA A 144 -13.64 -4.63 3.58
C ALA A 144 -13.60 -3.49 2.56
N ARG A 145 -12.43 -3.22 1.98
CA ARG A 145 -12.25 -2.11 1.02
C ARG A 145 -12.58 -2.46 -0.43
N ILE A 146 -12.28 -3.68 -0.85
CA ILE A 146 -12.39 -4.09 -2.27
C ILE A 146 -13.45 -5.16 -2.53
N GLY A 147 -14.05 -5.72 -1.47
CA GLY A 147 -15.01 -6.82 -1.56
C GLY A 147 -16.28 -6.42 -2.33
N ASP A 148 -16.93 -7.42 -2.89
CA ASP A 148 -18.16 -7.36 -3.66
C ASP A 148 -19.28 -8.19 -3.01
N ALA A 149 -20.40 -8.37 -3.70
CA ALA A 149 -21.53 -9.18 -3.21
C ALA A 149 -21.13 -10.64 -2.93
N GLN A 150 -20.21 -11.22 -3.70
CA GLN A 150 -19.72 -12.58 -3.44
C GLN A 150 -18.87 -12.62 -2.17
N THR A 151 -18.13 -11.57 -1.87
CA THR A 151 -17.33 -11.45 -0.66
C THR A 151 -18.21 -11.52 0.59
N LEU A 152 -19.43 -10.95 0.58
CA LEU A 152 -20.37 -11.03 1.71
C LEU A 152 -20.62 -12.47 2.15
N GLU A 153 -20.83 -13.37 1.19
CA GLU A 153 -21.07 -14.79 1.51
C GLU A 153 -19.81 -15.47 2.10
N LEU A 154 -18.62 -15.05 1.65
CA LEU A 154 -17.36 -15.63 2.10
C LEU A 154 -16.94 -15.12 3.48
N VAL A 155 -17.34 -13.92 3.89
CA VAL A 155 -16.99 -13.37 5.21
C VAL A 155 -17.94 -13.81 6.32
N LYS A 156 -19.20 -14.22 6.01
CA LYS A 156 -20.21 -14.67 7.00
C LYS A 156 -19.69 -15.68 8.01
N PRO A 157 -19.00 -16.78 7.61
CA PRO A 157 -18.54 -17.78 8.57
C PRO A 157 -17.53 -17.23 9.59
N PHE A 158 -16.84 -16.14 9.29
CA PHE A 158 -15.83 -15.55 10.16
C PHE A 158 -16.44 -14.64 11.24
N ARG A 159 -17.70 -14.22 11.10
CA ARG A 159 -18.43 -13.45 12.13
C ARG A 159 -18.63 -14.24 13.42
N ASP A 160 -18.76 -15.56 13.29
CA ASP A 160 -18.90 -16.49 14.45
C ASP A 160 -17.54 -17.04 14.93
N SER A 161 -16.44 -16.38 14.55
CA SER A 161 -15.09 -16.83 14.94
C SER A 161 -14.90 -16.78 16.45
N HIS A 162 -14.30 -17.84 17.03
CA HIS A 162 -13.87 -17.85 18.43
C HIS A 162 -12.74 -16.84 18.73
N GLN A 163 -12.10 -16.29 17.71
CA GLN A 163 -11.08 -15.24 17.84
C GLN A 163 -11.74 -13.88 17.70
N PRO A 164 -11.84 -13.07 18.79
CA PRO A 164 -12.61 -11.83 18.78
C PRO A 164 -12.21 -10.84 17.67
N TYR A 165 -10.90 -10.69 17.43
CA TYR A 165 -10.40 -9.77 16.39
C TYR A 165 -10.67 -10.25 14.96
N VAL A 166 -10.89 -11.55 14.73
CA VAL A 166 -11.33 -12.09 13.44
C VAL A 166 -12.83 -11.83 13.25
N ALA A 167 -13.64 -12.07 14.28
CA ALA A 167 -15.06 -11.78 14.25
C ALA A 167 -15.32 -10.28 14.02
N GLU A 168 -14.61 -9.42 14.73
CA GLU A 168 -14.67 -7.96 14.53
C GLU A 168 -14.28 -7.55 13.11
N ALA A 169 -13.18 -8.09 12.57
CA ALA A 169 -12.75 -7.81 11.20
C ALA A 169 -13.78 -8.30 10.16
N ALA A 170 -14.47 -9.41 10.42
CA ALA A 170 -15.51 -9.92 9.55
C ALA A 170 -16.78 -9.07 9.60
N GLU A 171 -17.18 -8.57 10.77
CA GLU A 171 -18.30 -7.65 10.94
C GLU A 171 -18.04 -6.33 10.19
N ILE A 172 -16.87 -5.73 10.41
CA ILE A 172 -16.46 -4.51 9.69
C ILE A 172 -16.47 -4.74 8.18
N ALA A 173 -15.93 -5.89 7.71
CA ALA A 173 -15.90 -6.19 6.28
C ALA A 173 -17.32 -6.31 5.71
N HIS A 174 -18.22 -6.99 6.42
CA HIS A 174 -19.62 -7.12 6.02
C HIS A 174 -20.29 -5.76 5.88
N ASP A 175 -20.22 -4.93 6.92
CA ASP A 175 -20.87 -3.62 6.97
C ASP A 175 -20.35 -2.65 5.90
N GLU A 176 -19.03 -2.60 5.72
CA GLU A 176 -18.42 -1.71 4.69
C GLU A 176 -18.78 -2.15 3.27
N ILE A 177 -18.86 -3.46 3.03
CA ILE A 177 -19.27 -3.97 1.71
C ILE A 177 -20.76 -3.72 1.48
N GLU A 178 -21.65 -4.02 2.44
CA GLU A 178 -23.09 -3.74 2.33
C GLU A 178 -23.35 -2.27 2.06
N LYS A 179 -22.71 -1.39 2.83
CA LYS A 179 -22.84 0.05 2.65
C LYS A 179 -22.47 0.46 1.23
N ARG A 180 -21.34 0.00 0.71
CA ARG A 180 -20.86 0.33 -0.64
C ARG A 180 -21.79 -0.20 -1.74
N LEU A 181 -22.37 -1.40 -1.55
CA LEU A 181 -23.32 -1.99 -2.51
C LEU A 181 -24.70 -1.34 -2.45
N GLY A 182 -25.07 -0.73 -1.32
CA GLY A 182 -26.35 -0.02 -1.14
C GLY A 182 -26.30 1.45 -1.54
N GLU A 183 -25.13 2.04 -1.79
CA GLU A 183 -25.01 3.41 -2.28
C GLU A 183 -25.36 3.45 -3.78
N PRO A 184 -26.34 4.29 -4.22
CA PRO A 184 -26.65 4.44 -5.64
C PRO A 184 -25.46 5.07 -6.38
N ALA A 185 -25.12 4.52 -7.53
CA ALA A 185 -24.05 5.00 -8.41
C ALA A 185 -24.36 6.38 -9.01
#